data_69e9bdd427adc249604dd4332f3f4fcb
#
_entry.id   69e9bdd427adc249604dd4332f3f4fcb
#
_cell.length_a   1.000
_cell.length_b   1.000
_cell.length_c   1.000
_cell.angle_alpha   90.00
_cell.angle_beta   90.00
_cell.angle_gamma   90.00
#
_symmetry.space_group_name_H-M   'P 1'
#
loop_
_entity.id
_entity.type
_entity.pdbx_description
1 polymer ?
#
loop_
_entity_poly.entity_id
_entity_poly.type
_entity_poly.pdbx_seq_one_letter_code
_entity_poly.pdbx_strand_id
1 'polypeptide(L)'
;MAKTRNDLPDNTRKAMIALLNARLLDAIDLRLAVKQAHWNVKGPNFIALHEMFDQIQGRVDGFVDEIAERSVMLGGVVAGAAQAVAKGSQLEAYPTDITDGKEHLKALADRVAAFGKLVREAIDAADEAGDKDTADLFTGVSRQMDMDLWFLEAHLQ
;
A
#
# COMPACT_ATOMS: atom_id res chain seq x y z
N MET A 1 -8.34 5.94 21.96
CA MET A 1 -8.95 6.76 20.88
C MET A 1 -9.15 8.19 21.37
N ALA A 2 -8.81 9.15 20.51
CA ALA A 2 -9.13 10.54 20.75
C ALA A 2 -10.66 10.78 20.66
N LYS A 3 -11.15 11.83 21.31
CA LYS A 3 -12.55 12.23 21.18
C LYS A 3 -12.79 12.82 19.78
N THR A 4 -13.85 12.40 19.12
CA THR A 4 -14.29 12.93 17.81
C THR A 4 -15.81 13.05 17.81
N ARG A 5 -16.35 13.89 16.92
CA ARG A 5 -17.80 13.99 16.64
C ARG A 5 -18.24 13.08 15.48
N ASN A 6 -17.34 12.23 14.98
CA ASN A 6 -17.70 11.21 14.00
C ASN A 6 -18.73 10.27 14.64
N ASP A 7 -19.83 10.01 13.95
CA ASP A 7 -21.01 9.29 14.46
C ASP A 7 -20.94 7.78 14.32
N LEU A 8 -19.86 7.25 13.74
CA LEU A 8 -19.62 5.81 13.71
C LEU A 8 -19.52 5.24 15.14
N PRO A 9 -20.10 4.07 15.42
CA PRO A 9 -20.00 3.41 16.71
C PRO A 9 -18.53 3.20 17.16
N ASP A 10 -18.27 3.27 18.45
CA ASP A 10 -16.92 3.13 19.02
C ASP A 10 -16.24 1.80 18.66
N ASN A 11 -17.01 0.70 18.59
CA ASN A 11 -16.49 -0.61 18.18
C ASN A 11 -16.08 -0.62 16.70
N THR A 12 -16.89 -0.01 15.82
CA THR A 12 -16.55 0.15 14.39
C THR A 12 -15.29 0.99 14.24
N ARG A 13 -15.20 2.15 14.90
CA ARG A 13 -14.01 3.00 14.83
C ARG A 13 -12.76 2.28 15.33
N LYS A 14 -12.84 1.52 16.42
CA LYS A 14 -11.70 0.71 16.92
C LYS A 14 -11.24 -0.34 15.92
N ALA A 15 -12.18 -1.07 15.31
CA ALA A 15 -11.87 -2.08 14.30
C ALA A 15 -11.23 -1.45 13.05
N MET A 16 -11.77 -0.33 12.58
CA MET A 16 -11.23 0.36 11.40
C MET A 16 -9.87 0.99 11.66
N ILE A 17 -9.62 1.58 12.83
CA ILE A 17 -8.29 2.08 13.22
C ILE A 17 -7.24 0.95 13.19
N ALA A 18 -7.58 -0.21 13.70
CA ALA A 18 -6.69 -1.37 13.67
C ALA A 18 -6.41 -1.84 12.23
N LEU A 19 -7.44 -1.93 11.40
CA LEU A 19 -7.35 -2.30 9.99
C LEU A 19 -6.50 -1.30 9.19
N LEU A 20 -6.79 0.00 9.33
CA LEU A 20 -6.07 1.07 8.66
C LEU A 20 -4.58 1.09 9.05
N ASN A 21 -4.26 0.95 10.33
CA ASN A 21 -2.87 0.87 10.79
C ASN A 21 -2.15 -0.36 10.23
N ALA A 22 -2.81 -1.51 10.12
CA ALA A 22 -2.20 -2.70 9.52
C ALA A 22 -1.91 -2.48 8.03
N ARG A 23 -2.87 -2.00 7.27
CA ARG A 23 -2.69 -1.70 5.82
C ARG A 23 -1.72 -0.56 5.55
N LEU A 24 -1.60 0.39 6.48
CA LEU A 24 -0.60 1.45 6.40
C LEU A 24 0.83 0.90 6.41
N LEU A 25 1.13 -0.08 7.26
CA LEU A 25 2.46 -0.69 7.32
C LEU A 25 2.82 -1.38 6.00
N ASP A 26 1.86 -2.09 5.39
CA ASP A 26 2.04 -2.71 4.08
C ASP A 26 2.25 -1.67 2.97
N ALA A 27 1.49 -0.58 2.98
CA ALA A 27 1.61 0.51 2.01
C ALA A 27 2.97 1.21 2.10
N ILE A 28 3.45 1.49 3.31
CA ILE A 28 4.78 2.09 3.53
C ILE A 28 5.88 1.16 3.04
N ASP A 29 5.78 -0.14 3.33
CA ASP A 29 6.74 -1.14 2.87
C ASP A 29 6.76 -1.23 1.33
N LEU A 30 5.58 -1.29 0.70
CA LEU A 30 5.48 -1.27 -0.77
C LEU A 30 6.11 0.00 -1.36
N ARG A 31 5.84 1.17 -0.79
CA ARG A 31 6.45 2.44 -1.21
C ARG A 31 7.98 2.37 -1.19
N LEU A 32 8.55 1.80 -0.13
CA LEU A 32 10.00 1.63 0.01
C LEU A 32 10.55 0.62 -1.01
N ALA A 33 9.84 -0.50 -1.23
CA ALA A 33 10.20 -1.50 -2.23
C ALA A 33 10.24 -0.92 -3.65
N VAL A 34 9.23 -0.13 -4.02
CA VAL A 34 9.19 0.53 -5.33
C VAL A 34 10.34 1.52 -5.49
N LYS A 35 10.68 2.27 -4.44
CA LYS A 35 11.81 3.21 -4.47
C LYS A 35 13.15 2.49 -4.55
N GLN A 36 13.29 1.35 -3.88
CA GLN A 36 14.46 0.48 -4.00
C GLN A 36 14.67 0.00 -5.45
N ALA A 37 13.59 -0.41 -6.13
CA ALA A 37 13.62 -0.76 -7.56
C ALA A 37 14.03 0.43 -8.43
N HIS A 38 13.41 1.59 -8.23
CA HIS A 38 13.69 2.82 -8.96
C HIS A 38 15.17 3.20 -8.91
N TRP A 39 15.82 3.10 -7.75
CA TRP A 39 17.24 3.44 -7.59
C TRP A 39 18.19 2.43 -8.24
N ASN A 40 17.82 1.16 -8.31
CA ASN A 40 18.76 0.09 -8.64
C ASN A 40 18.55 -0.54 -10.02
N VAL A 41 17.44 -0.26 -10.71
CA VAL A 41 17.16 -0.82 -12.03
C VAL A 41 18.23 -0.43 -13.05
N LYS A 42 18.65 -1.41 -13.87
CA LYS A 42 19.60 -1.26 -14.97
C LYS A 42 19.13 -2.05 -16.19
N GLY A 43 19.74 -1.79 -17.32
CA GLY A 43 19.51 -2.56 -18.55
C GLY A 43 18.88 -1.75 -19.67
N PRO A 44 18.47 -2.40 -20.76
CA PRO A 44 18.05 -1.72 -21.99
C PRO A 44 16.81 -0.84 -21.87
N ASN A 45 15.93 -1.15 -20.90
CA ASN A 45 14.70 -0.39 -20.62
C ASN A 45 14.84 0.54 -19.40
N PHE A 46 16.06 0.87 -19.01
CA PHE A 46 16.35 1.61 -17.78
C PHE A 46 15.44 2.82 -17.55
N ILE A 47 15.44 3.76 -18.49
CA ILE A 47 14.75 5.05 -18.26
C ILE A 47 13.22 4.86 -18.13
N ALA A 48 12.64 4.00 -18.97
CA ALA A 48 11.20 3.72 -18.92
C ALA A 48 10.80 3.07 -17.59
N LEU A 49 11.57 2.10 -17.10
CA LEU A 49 11.32 1.43 -15.83
C LEU A 49 11.58 2.35 -14.64
N HIS A 50 12.67 3.10 -14.66
CA HIS A 50 13.02 4.08 -13.62
C HIS A 50 11.91 5.12 -13.43
N GLU A 51 11.39 5.68 -14.51
CA GLU A 51 10.28 6.65 -14.47
C GLU A 51 8.96 6.01 -14.05
N MET A 52 8.63 4.82 -14.57
CA MET A 52 7.42 4.09 -14.19
C MET A 52 7.41 3.74 -12.70
N PHE A 53 8.53 3.26 -12.17
CA PHE A 53 8.64 2.95 -10.73
C PHE A 53 8.46 4.21 -9.88
N ASP A 54 8.99 5.36 -10.29
CA ASP A 54 8.80 6.62 -9.57
C ASP A 54 7.34 7.08 -9.59
N GLN A 55 6.64 6.90 -10.70
CA GLN A 55 5.20 7.18 -10.79
C GLN A 55 4.37 6.25 -9.87
N ILE A 56 4.69 4.97 -9.83
CA ILE A 56 4.04 4.02 -8.90
C ILE A 56 4.31 4.44 -7.46
N GLN A 57 5.56 4.77 -7.11
CA GLN A 57 5.93 5.24 -5.78
C GLN A 57 5.13 6.47 -5.36
N GLY A 58 4.98 7.46 -6.24
CA GLY A 58 4.22 8.67 -5.93
C GLY A 58 2.74 8.39 -5.67
N ARG A 59 2.12 7.45 -6.42
CA ARG A 59 0.72 7.03 -6.17
C ARG A 59 0.57 6.30 -4.83
N VAL A 60 1.49 5.38 -4.54
CA VAL A 60 1.47 4.65 -3.25
C VAL A 60 1.72 5.60 -2.08
N ASP A 61 2.59 6.60 -2.23
CA ASP A 61 2.84 7.62 -1.19
C ASP A 61 1.58 8.44 -0.88
N GLY A 62 0.79 8.78 -1.89
CA GLY A 62 -0.53 9.42 -1.69
C GLY A 62 -1.46 8.54 -0.86
N PHE A 63 -1.54 7.25 -1.15
CA PHE A 63 -2.37 6.33 -0.37
C PHE A 63 -1.86 6.09 1.05
N VAL A 64 -0.54 6.13 1.28
CA VAL A 64 0.03 6.09 2.63
C VAL A 64 -0.55 7.23 3.47
N ASP A 65 -0.60 8.44 2.92
CA ASP A 65 -1.14 9.62 3.59
C ASP A 65 -2.64 9.48 3.86
N GLU A 66 -3.43 9.12 2.83
CA GLU A 66 -4.88 8.94 2.94
C GLU A 66 -5.26 7.87 3.99
N ILE A 67 -4.58 6.72 4.00
CA ILE A 67 -4.82 5.65 4.98
C ILE A 67 -4.47 6.10 6.39
N ALA A 68 -3.34 6.80 6.56
CA ALA A 68 -2.90 7.32 7.86
C ALA A 68 -3.90 8.36 8.40
N GLU A 69 -4.26 9.34 7.58
CA GLU A 69 -5.20 10.41 7.97
C GLU A 69 -6.60 9.86 8.28
N ARG A 70 -7.09 8.88 7.50
CA ARG A 70 -8.37 8.22 7.81
C ARG A 70 -8.35 7.58 9.20
N SER A 71 -7.27 6.93 9.60
CA SER A 71 -7.13 6.39 10.96
C SER A 71 -7.22 7.49 12.04
N VAL A 72 -6.57 8.63 11.79
CA VAL A 72 -6.61 9.79 12.72
C VAL A 72 -7.99 10.42 12.77
N MET A 73 -8.71 10.55 11.64
CA MET A 73 -10.09 11.04 11.57
C MET A 73 -11.04 10.22 12.45
N LEU A 74 -10.80 8.91 12.57
CA LEU A 74 -11.57 8.00 13.43
C LEU A 74 -11.14 8.06 14.92
N GLY A 75 -10.16 8.90 15.25
CA GLY A 75 -9.63 9.06 16.60
C GLY A 75 -8.45 8.13 16.92
N GLY A 76 -7.83 7.53 15.90
CA GLY A 76 -6.67 6.67 16.04
C GLY A 76 -5.35 7.42 16.25
N VAL A 77 -4.33 6.65 16.57
CA VAL A 77 -2.92 7.07 16.53
C VAL A 77 -2.21 6.18 15.52
N VAL A 78 -1.43 6.79 14.65
CA VAL A 78 -0.70 6.12 13.58
C VAL A 78 0.70 5.74 14.03
N ALA A 79 1.13 4.52 13.74
CA ALA A 79 2.46 4.01 14.04
C ALA A 79 3.17 3.58 12.74
N GLY A 80 3.58 4.58 11.92
CA GLY A 80 4.22 4.39 10.60
C GLY A 80 5.75 4.53 10.61
N ALA A 81 6.42 4.46 11.76
CA ALA A 81 7.88 4.53 11.82
C ALA A 81 8.54 3.25 11.25
N ALA A 82 9.79 3.39 10.78
CA ALA A 82 10.52 2.30 10.09
C ALA A 82 10.53 0.97 10.87
N GLN A 83 10.71 1.02 12.19
CA GLN A 83 10.73 -0.17 13.05
C GLN A 83 9.35 -0.86 13.13
N ALA A 84 8.27 -0.06 13.10
CA ALA A 84 6.90 -0.60 13.07
C ALA A 84 6.61 -1.27 11.72
N VAL A 85 7.03 -0.64 10.61
CA VAL A 85 6.90 -1.20 9.26
C VAL A 85 7.64 -2.52 9.14
N ALA A 86 8.92 -2.56 9.51
CA ALA A 86 9.73 -3.77 9.45
C ALA A 86 9.17 -4.94 10.26
N LYS A 87 8.47 -4.66 11.38
CA LYS A 87 7.87 -5.68 12.23
C LYS A 87 6.48 -6.11 11.78
N GLY A 88 5.71 -5.21 11.19
CA GLY A 88 4.26 -5.38 11.00
C GLY A 88 3.80 -5.52 9.56
N SER A 89 4.64 -5.23 8.56
CA SER A 89 4.30 -5.46 7.15
C SER A 89 4.08 -6.96 6.90
N GLN A 90 3.06 -7.29 6.10
CA GLN A 90 2.75 -8.64 5.65
C GLN A 90 3.34 -8.93 4.26
N LEU A 91 4.00 -7.96 3.65
CA LEU A 91 4.65 -8.15 2.36
C LEU A 91 5.98 -8.90 2.56
N GLU A 92 6.32 -9.70 1.58
CA GLU A 92 7.62 -10.37 1.55
C GLU A 92 8.75 -9.34 1.39
N ALA A 93 9.87 -9.54 2.10
CA ALA A 93 11.03 -8.66 2.03
C ALA A 93 11.49 -8.44 0.58
N TYR A 94 11.76 -7.18 0.22
CA TYR A 94 12.21 -6.86 -1.14
C TYR A 94 13.68 -7.27 -1.33
N PRO A 95 14.04 -7.96 -2.44
CA PRO A 95 15.43 -8.31 -2.72
C PRO A 95 16.25 -7.04 -2.98
N THR A 96 17.37 -6.87 -2.25
CA THR A 96 18.20 -5.66 -2.31
C THR A 96 19.46 -5.82 -3.16
N ASP A 97 19.69 -7.02 -3.72
CA ASP A 97 20.86 -7.39 -4.49
C ASP A 97 20.60 -7.54 -6.00
N ILE A 98 19.39 -7.30 -6.47
CA ILE A 98 19.01 -7.36 -7.88
C ILE A 98 19.19 -6.01 -8.59
N THR A 99 19.49 -6.04 -9.89
CA THR A 99 19.59 -4.83 -10.73
C THR A 99 18.91 -4.98 -12.08
N ASP A 100 18.65 -6.22 -12.54
CA ASP A 100 17.99 -6.45 -13.83
C ASP A 100 16.54 -5.97 -13.84
N GLY A 101 16.12 -5.36 -14.95
CA GLY A 101 14.78 -4.81 -15.09
C GLY A 101 13.66 -5.85 -14.93
N LYS A 102 13.84 -7.07 -15.48
CA LYS A 102 12.84 -8.13 -15.36
C LYS A 102 12.74 -8.69 -13.95
N GLU A 103 13.87 -8.77 -13.23
CA GLU A 103 13.86 -9.18 -11.83
C GLU A 103 13.12 -8.19 -10.96
N HIS A 104 13.35 -6.87 -11.17
CA HIS A 104 12.61 -5.82 -10.47
C HIS A 104 11.11 -5.83 -10.82
N LEU A 105 10.75 -5.99 -12.10
CA LEU A 105 9.36 -6.08 -12.53
C LEU A 105 8.62 -7.23 -11.84
N LYS A 106 9.23 -8.42 -11.82
CA LYS A 106 8.67 -9.59 -11.15
C LYS A 106 8.53 -9.38 -9.64
N ALA A 107 9.60 -8.92 -8.99
CA ALA A 107 9.59 -8.67 -7.55
C ALA A 107 8.54 -7.62 -7.14
N LEU A 108 8.31 -6.59 -7.95
CA LEU A 108 7.28 -5.60 -7.70
C LEU A 108 5.88 -6.13 -7.99
N ALA A 109 5.68 -6.87 -9.10
CA ALA A 109 4.39 -7.47 -9.43
C ALA A 109 3.89 -8.39 -8.31
N ASP A 110 4.77 -9.23 -7.75
CA ASP A 110 4.44 -10.11 -6.62
C ASP A 110 3.94 -9.30 -5.40
N ARG A 111 4.58 -8.18 -5.08
CA ARG A 111 4.23 -7.35 -3.93
C ARG A 111 2.99 -6.50 -4.15
N VAL A 112 2.84 -5.94 -5.34
CA VAL A 112 1.62 -5.20 -5.71
C VAL A 112 0.41 -6.13 -5.70
N ALA A 113 0.53 -7.35 -6.23
CA ALA A 113 -0.53 -8.36 -6.16
C ALA A 113 -0.88 -8.75 -4.71
N ALA A 114 0.13 -8.97 -3.87
CA ALA A 114 -0.07 -9.27 -2.46
C ALA A 114 -0.76 -8.13 -1.72
N PHE A 115 -0.31 -6.89 -1.91
CA PHE A 115 -0.94 -5.71 -1.31
C PHE A 115 -2.37 -5.52 -1.83
N GLY A 116 -2.61 -5.67 -3.14
CA GLY A 116 -3.95 -5.60 -3.73
C GLY A 116 -4.91 -6.61 -3.12
N LYS A 117 -4.44 -7.83 -2.82
CA LYS A 117 -5.24 -8.85 -2.10
C LYS A 117 -5.61 -8.39 -0.69
N LEU A 118 -4.63 -7.92 0.10
CA LEU A 118 -4.85 -7.42 1.46
C LEU A 118 -5.82 -6.22 1.47
N VAL A 119 -5.74 -5.36 0.47
CA VAL A 119 -6.64 -4.22 0.31
C VAL A 119 -8.07 -4.68 -0.02
N ARG A 120 -8.27 -5.69 -0.88
CA ARG A 120 -9.61 -6.24 -1.16
C ARG A 120 -10.25 -6.87 0.09
N GLU A 121 -9.48 -7.59 0.88
CA GLU A 121 -9.93 -8.09 2.19
C GLU A 121 -10.31 -6.94 3.14
N ALA A 122 -9.60 -5.82 3.05
CA ALA A 122 -9.91 -4.63 3.86
C ALA A 122 -11.20 -3.92 3.40
N ILE A 123 -11.53 -3.95 2.10
CA ILE A 123 -12.82 -3.44 1.58
C ILE A 123 -13.96 -4.20 2.24
N ASP A 124 -13.91 -5.53 2.18
CA ASP A 124 -14.96 -6.39 2.72
C ASP A 124 -15.12 -6.17 4.24
N ALA A 125 -14.02 -6.14 4.98
CA ALA A 125 -14.04 -5.90 6.42
C ALA A 125 -14.61 -4.52 6.80
N ALA A 126 -14.31 -3.48 6.03
CA ALA A 126 -14.84 -2.14 6.26
C ALA A 126 -16.35 -2.06 5.94
N ASP A 127 -16.77 -2.71 4.87
CA ASP A 127 -18.18 -2.80 4.47
C ASP A 127 -19.01 -3.53 5.52
N GLU A 128 -18.54 -4.67 5.98
CA GLU A 128 -19.18 -5.46 7.05
C GLU A 128 -19.27 -4.69 8.38
N ALA A 129 -18.25 -3.87 8.70
CA ALA A 129 -18.25 -3.02 9.89
C ALA A 129 -19.15 -1.78 9.75
N GLY A 130 -19.69 -1.50 8.56
CA GLY A 130 -20.55 -0.37 8.27
C GLY A 130 -19.82 0.96 8.05
N ASP A 131 -18.50 0.94 7.81
CA ASP A 131 -17.72 2.14 7.46
C ASP A 131 -17.50 2.22 5.94
N LYS A 132 -18.49 2.77 5.25
CA LYS A 132 -18.48 2.94 3.80
C LYS A 132 -17.35 3.82 3.29
N ASP A 133 -16.96 4.84 4.04
CA ASP A 133 -15.88 5.74 3.63
C ASP A 133 -14.52 5.03 3.66
N THR A 134 -14.27 4.19 4.67
CA THR A 134 -13.07 3.34 4.71
C THR A 134 -13.09 2.28 3.61
N ALA A 135 -14.25 1.69 3.31
CA ALA A 135 -14.42 0.76 2.19
C ALA A 135 -14.15 1.46 0.85
N ASP A 136 -14.67 2.69 0.64
CA ASP A 136 -14.43 3.47 -0.57
C ASP A 136 -12.96 3.86 -0.75
N LEU A 137 -12.29 4.28 0.33
CA LEU A 137 -10.86 4.55 0.33
C LEU A 137 -10.08 3.33 -0.18
N PHE A 138 -10.30 2.16 0.42
CA PHE A 138 -9.63 0.94 0.00
C PHE A 138 -10.05 0.48 -1.41
N THR A 139 -11.26 0.78 -1.86
CA THR A 139 -11.69 0.55 -3.24
C THR A 139 -10.87 1.40 -4.23
N GLY A 140 -10.59 2.65 -3.88
CA GLY A 140 -9.70 3.51 -4.66
C GLY A 140 -8.28 2.94 -4.75
N VAL A 141 -7.73 2.51 -3.62
CA VAL A 141 -6.41 1.85 -3.55
C VAL A 141 -6.38 0.58 -4.41
N SER A 142 -7.39 -0.29 -4.28
CA SER A 142 -7.48 -1.55 -5.02
C SER A 142 -7.46 -1.34 -6.54
N ARG A 143 -8.27 -0.41 -7.05
CA ARG A 143 -8.30 -0.09 -8.49
C ARG A 143 -6.94 0.40 -9.00
N GLN A 144 -6.24 1.19 -8.21
CA GLN A 144 -4.92 1.68 -8.61
C GLN A 144 -3.87 0.56 -8.57
N MET A 145 -3.93 -0.33 -7.57
CA MET A 145 -3.03 -1.48 -7.51
C MET A 145 -3.24 -2.43 -8.69
N ASP A 146 -4.47 -2.64 -9.13
CA ASP A 146 -4.75 -3.45 -10.33
C ASP A 146 -4.18 -2.79 -11.60
N MET A 147 -4.23 -1.46 -11.73
CA MET A 147 -3.62 -0.73 -12.83
C MET A 147 -2.08 -0.83 -12.79
N ASP A 148 -1.48 -0.62 -11.62
CA ASP A 148 -0.02 -0.69 -11.46
C ASP A 148 0.49 -2.13 -11.71
N LEU A 149 -0.26 -3.15 -11.26
CA LEU A 149 0.02 -4.55 -11.54
C LEU A 149 0.00 -4.83 -13.04
N TRP A 150 -1.03 -4.38 -13.75
CA TRP A 150 -1.11 -4.51 -15.20
C TRP A 150 0.10 -3.88 -15.89
N PHE A 151 0.53 -2.68 -15.49
CA PHE A 151 1.71 -2.03 -16.08
C PHE A 151 2.98 -2.86 -15.87
N LEU A 152 3.16 -3.43 -14.68
CA LEU A 152 4.31 -4.28 -14.37
C LEU A 152 4.29 -5.58 -15.19
N GLU A 153 3.15 -6.27 -15.23
CA GLU A 153 2.98 -7.56 -15.93
C GLU A 153 3.07 -7.43 -17.45
N ALA A 154 2.60 -6.32 -18.04
CA ALA A 154 2.67 -6.07 -19.47
C ALA A 154 4.12 -6.02 -20.00
N HIS A 155 5.10 -5.75 -19.14
CA HIS A 155 6.52 -5.82 -19.49
C HIS A 155 7.11 -7.24 -19.42
N LEU A 156 6.37 -8.19 -18.85
CA LEU A 156 6.81 -9.57 -18.66
C LEU A 156 6.20 -10.56 -19.67
N GLN A 157 5.22 -10.09 -20.45
CA GLN A 157 4.47 -10.87 -21.45
C GLN A 157 5.13 -10.90 -22.83
#